data_4cb4ba21100d1962b43e6dcea5d91d7d
#
_entry.id   4cb4ba21100d1962b43e6dcea5d91d7d
#
_cell.length_a   1.000
_cell.length_b   1.000
_cell.length_c   1.000
_cell.angle_alpha   90.00
_cell.angle_beta   90.00
_cell.angle_gamma   90.00
#
_symmetry.space_group_name_H-M   'P 1'
#
loop_
_entity.id
_entity.type
_entity.pdbx_description
1 polymer ?
#
loop_
_entity_poly.entity_id
_entity_poly.type
_entity_poly.pdbx_seq_one_letter_code
_entity_poly.pdbx_strand_id
1 'polypeptide(L)'
;MGNLRNFLNSSNRDGRVQEISEITQGLKAIAKELSVPVVALSQLSRAVEQRDDKKPQLSDLRESGSIEQDADVVMFVYREAYYLERKEPRPATVEHAEWQAKMNEVSNLAEIIIGKQRHGPTGNVMLEFEAMFTKFKDTQNV
;
A
#
# COMPACT_ATOMS: atom_id res chain seq x y z
N MET A 1 -10.66 -38.51 -12.93
CA MET A 1 -10.93 -37.26 -13.69
C MET A 1 -10.47 -36.07 -12.86
N GLY A 2 -9.22 -35.65 -13.01
CA GLY A 2 -8.61 -34.55 -12.29
C GLY A 2 -9.10 -33.21 -12.84
N ASN A 3 -9.44 -32.32 -11.92
CA ASN A 3 -10.10 -31.05 -12.16
C ASN A 3 -9.28 -30.12 -13.09
N LEU A 4 -9.65 -30.03 -14.35
CA LEU A 4 -9.17 -29.05 -15.34
C LEU A 4 -9.25 -27.58 -14.83
N ARG A 5 -10.18 -27.29 -13.90
CA ARG A 5 -10.31 -25.97 -13.27
C ARG A 5 -9.10 -25.57 -12.44
N ASN A 6 -8.43 -26.50 -11.78
CA ASN A 6 -7.22 -26.20 -10.99
C ASN A 6 -6.01 -25.94 -11.89
N PHE A 7 -5.96 -26.55 -13.07
CA PHE A 7 -4.88 -26.35 -14.04
C PHE A 7 -4.97 -24.97 -14.71
N LEU A 8 -6.18 -24.51 -15.03
CA LEU A 8 -6.40 -23.20 -15.63
C LEU A 8 -6.17 -22.05 -14.64
N ASN A 9 -6.44 -22.26 -13.34
CA ASN A 9 -6.16 -21.26 -12.31
C ASN A 9 -4.67 -21.15 -11.95
N SER A 10 -3.90 -22.23 -11.99
CA SER A 10 -2.45 -22.20 -11.75
C SER A 10 -1.70 -21.55 -12.90
N SER A 11 -2.04 -21.89 -14.15
CA SER A 11 -1.42 -21.29 -15.33
C SER A 11 -1.69 -19.78 -15.46
N ASN A 12 -2.84 -19.30 -14.99
CA ASN A 12 -3.17 -17.87 -15.01
C ASN A 12 -2.45 -17.07 -13.91
N ARG A 13 -2.12 -17.68 -12.78
CA ARG A 13 -1.30 -17.07 -11.73
C ARG A 13 0.17 -16.96 -12.12
N ASP A 14 0.73 -18.05 -12.63
CA ASP A 14 2.12 -18.08 -13.06
C ASP A 14 2.36 -17.10 -14.24
N GLY A 15 1.43 -17.04 -15.19
CA GLY A 15 1.48 -16.08 -16.29
C GLY A 15 1.45 -14.62 -15.81
N ARG A 16 0.63 -14.30 -14.81
CA ARG A 16 0.54 -12.95 -14.25
C ARG A 16 1.78 -12.53 -13.47
N VAL A 17 2.37 -13.44 -12.71
CA VAL A 17 3.63 -13.19 -12.00
C VAL A 17 4.76 -12.93 -13.00
N GLN A 18 4.81 -13.69 -14.09
CA GLN A 18 5.82 -13.52 -15.13
C GLN A 18 5.63 -12.18 -15.87
N GLU A 19 4.39 -11.82 -16.22
CA GLU A 19 4.07 -10.54 -16.85
C GLU A 19 4.50 -9.35 -15.99
N ILE A 20 4.21 -9.38 -14.69
CA ILE A 20 4.64 -8.33 -13.75
C ILE A 20 6.17 -8.28 -13.65
N SER A 21 6.85 -9.42 -13.65
CA SER A 21 8.30 -9.49 -13.65
C SER A 21 8.91 -8.81 -14.90
N GLU A 22 8.36 -9.07 -16.07
CA GLU A 22 8.82 -8.45 -17.31
C GLU A 22 8.62 -6.93 -17.27
N ILE A 23 7.47 -6.48 -16.76
CA ILE A 23 7.17 -5.04 -16.59
C ILE A 23 8.17 -4.38 -15.64
N THR A 24 8.42 -4.96 -14.47
CA THR A 24 9.32 -4.35 -13.46
C THR A 24 10.75 -4.29 -13.94
N GLN A 25 11.23 -5.33 -14.63
CA GLN A 25 12.55 -5.36 -15.24
C GLN A 25 12.66 -4.33 -16.37
N GLY A 26 11.62 -4.19 -17.19
CA GLY A 26 11.55 -3.16 -18.24
C GLY A 26 11.60 -1.74 -17.68
N LEU A 27 10.84 -1.45 -16.64
CA LEU A 27 10.85 -0.14 -15.95
C LEU A 27 12.24 0.16 -15.36
N LYS A 28 12.89 -0.84 -14.78
CA LYS A 28 14.25 -0.69 -14.23
C LYS A 28 15.30 -0.46 -15.33
N ALA A 29 15.15 -1.12 -16.47
CA ALA A 29 16.02 -0.89 -17.64
C ALA A 29 15.88 0.55 -18.16
N ILE A 30 14.65 1.04 -18.32
CA ILE A 30 14.36 2.43 -18.72
C ILE A 30 14.97 3.43 -17.73
N ALA A 31 14.78 3.22 -16.43
CA ALA A 31 15.35 4.10 -15.41
C ALA A 31 16.87 4.22 -15.53
N LYS A 32 17.56 3.09 -15.79
CA LYS A 32 19.01 3.06 -15.95
C LYS A 32 19.46 3.68 -17.26
N GLU A 33 18.82 3.34 -18.36
CA GLU A 33 19.17 3.82 -19.70
C GLU A 33 19.03 5.34 -19.82
N LEU A 34 17.94 5.87 -19.30
CA LEU A 34 17.64 7.30 -19.34
C LEU A 34 18.20 8.08 -18.15
N SER A 35 18.78 7.40 -17.16
CA SER A 35 19.26 8.01 -15.89
C SER A 35 18.19 8.85 -15.19
N VAL A 36 16.96 8.34 -15.15
CA VAL A 36 15.81 9.01 -14.51
C VAL A 36 15.19 8.13 -13.40
N PRO A 37 14.61 8.72 -12.36
CA PRO A 37 13.80 7.97 -11.43
C PRO A 37 12.48 7.54 -12.09
N VAL A 38 12.07 6.30 -11.86
CA VAL A 38 10.78 5.75 -12.30
C VAL A 38 9.97 5.40 -11.06
N VAL A 39 8.79 6.00 -10.91
CA VAL A 39 7.83 5.71 -9.84
C VAL A 39 6.65 4.96 -10.44
N ALA A 40 6.41 3.73 -9.96
CA ALA A 40 5.30 2.91 -10.38
C ALA A 40 4.31 2.73 -9.23
N LEU A 41 3.01 2.80 -9.54
CA LEU A 41 1.94 2.54 -8.59
C LEU A 41 1.47 1.09 -8.73
N SER A 42 1.34 0.40 -7.61
CA SER A 42 0.84 -0.98 -7.57
C SER A 42 -0.29 -1.12 -6.55
N GLN A 43 -1.27 -1.93 -6.92
CA GLN A 43 -2.35 -2.29 -6.00
C GLN A 43 -1.88 -3.40 -5.06
N LEU A 44 -2.29 -3.31 -3.79
CA LEU A 44 -2.04 -4.35 -2.79
C LEU A 44 -3.02 -5.51 -2.90
N SER A 45 -2.61 -6.67 -2.38
CA SER A 45 -3.50 -7.80 -2.17
C SER A 45 -4.65 -7.43 -1.24
N ARG A 46 -5.86 -7.91 -1.54
CA ARG A 46 -7.03 -7.73 -0.66
C ARG A 46 -6.89 -8.41 0.70
N ALA A 47 -5.89 -9.25 0.88
CA ALA A 47 -5.61 -9.91 2.17
C ALA A 47 -5.32 -8.90 3.29
N VAL A 48 -4.78 -7.71 2.98
CA VAL A 48 -4.57 -6.63 3.95
C VAL A 48 -5.89 -6.19 4.61
N GLU A 49 -7.00 -6.24 3.87
CA GLU A 49 -8.34 -5.86 4.36
C GLU A 49 -8.92 -6.89 5.37
N GLN A 50 -8.35 -8.08 5.46
CA GLN A 50 -8.83 -9.16 6.32
C GLN A 50 -8.05 -9.25 7.64
N ARG A 51 -6.91 -8.55 7.76
CA ARG A 51 -6.12 -8.52 8.99
C ARG A 51 -6.69 -7.53 9.99
N ASP A 52 -6.39 -7.73 11.27
CA ASP A 52 -6.70 -6.76 12.33
C ASP A 52 -5.85 -5.50 12.14
N ASP A 53 -4.54 -5.67 11.95
CA ASP A 53 -3.64 -4.60 11.55
C ASP A 53 -3.72 -4.40 10.02
N LYS A 54 -4.27 -3.26 9.63
CA LYS A 54 -4.45 -2.86 8.22
C LYS A 54 -3.21 -2.17 7.63
N LYS A 55 -2.12 -2.02 8.40
CA LYS A 55 -0.89 -1.42 7.86
C LYS A 55 -0.27 -2.33 6.80
N PRO A 56 -0.05 -1.79 5.58
CA PRO A 56 0.55 -2.55 4.49
C PRO A 56 1.97 -3.00 4.80
N GLN A 57 2.34 -4.15 4.24
CA GLN A 57 3.68 -4.72 4.36
C GLN A 57 4.11 -5.41 3.06
N LEU A 58 5.38 -5.73 2.91
CA LEU A 58 5.93 -6.31 1.67
C LEU A 58 5.22 -7.59 1.25
N SER A 59 4.77 -8.41 2.19
CA SER A 59 4.01 -9.62 1.88
C SER A 59 2.66 -9.35 1.19
N ASP A 60 2.16 -8.13 1.24
CA ASP A 60 0.92 -7.74 0.55
C ASP A 60 1.14 -7.50 -0.96
N LEU A 61 2.41 -7.47 -1.39
CA LEU A 61 2.82 -7.48 -2.80
C LEU A 61 2.93 -8.91 -3.38
N ARG A 62 2.33 -9.91 -2.75
CA ARG A 62 2.55 -11.35 -3.01
C ARG A 62 2.35 -11.82 -4.44
N GLU A 63 1.45 -11.21 -5.20
CA GLU A 63 1.28 -11.53 -6.62
C GLU A 63 2.34 -10.84 -7.51
N SER A 64 3.23 -10.09 -6.88
CA SER A 64 4.24 -9.23 -7.49
C SER A 64 5.59 -9.40 -6.80
N GLY A 65 5.99 -10.64 -6.46
CA GLY A 65 7.29 -10.93 -5.79
C GLY A 65 8.49 -10.32 -6.51
N SER A 66 8.38 -10.12 -7.82
CA SER A 66 9.35 -9.38 -8.62
C SER A 66 9.41 -7.89 -8.28
N ILE A 67 8.27 -7.24 -7.93
CA ILE A 67 8.27 -5.83 -7.53
C ILE A 67 9.18 -5.64 -6.32
N GLU A 68 9.03 -6.49 -5.31
CA GLU A 68 9.87 -6.41 -4.11
C GLU A 68 11.35 -6.61 -4.45
N GLN A 69 11.69 -7.54 -5.36
CA GLN A 69 13.07 -7.80 -5.73
C GLN A 69 13.69 -6.69 -6.59
N ASP A 70 12.94 -6.20 -7.57
CA ASP A 70 13.43 -5.26 -8.58
C ASP A 70 13.45 -3.81 -8.10
N ALA A 71 12.48 -3.39 -7.26
CA ALA A 71 12.40 -2.04 -6.75
C ALA A 71 13.58 -1.70 -5.83
N ASP A 72 14.12 -0.50 -5.96
CA ASP A 72 15.15 0.03 -5.06
C ASP A 72 14.50 0.60 -3.77
N VAL A 73 13.28 1.11 -3.88
CA VAL A 73 12.47 1.60 -2.77
C VAL A 73 11.04 1.09 -2.93
N VAL A 74 10.44 0.62 -1.83
CA VAL A 74 9.01 0.29 -1.75
C VAL A 74 8.40 1.10 -0.63
N MET A 75 7.39 1.90 -0.98
CA MET A 75 6.66 2.72 -0.04
C MET A 75 5.18 2.37 -0.08
N PHE A 76 4.55 2.34 1.08
CA PHE A 76 3.10 2.18 1.21
C PHE A 76 2.47 3.45 1.75
N VAL A 77 1.29 3.76 1.26
CA VAL A 77 0.47 4.85 1.79
C VAL A 77 -0.60 4.24 2.68
N TYR A 78 -0.64 4.65 3.93
CA TYR A 78 -1.63 4.21 4.90
C TYR A 78 -2.37 5.39 5.49
N ARG A 79 -3.69 5.30 5.62
CA ARG A 79 -4.54 6.28 6.28
C ARG A 79 -5.49 5.55 7.23
N GLU A 80 -5.29 5.77 8.54
CA GLU A 80 -6.14 5.16 9.57
C GLU A 80 -7.59 5.64 9.45
N ALA A 81 -7.79 6.93 9.13
CA ALA A 81 -9.10 7.52 8.92
C ALA A 81 -9.95 6.74 7.90
N TYR A 82 -9.36 6.25 6.81
CA TYR A 82 -10.05 5.46 5.79
C TYR A 82 -10.72 4.19 6.33
N TYR A 83 -10.10 3.55 7.32
CA TYR A 83 -10.65 2.36 7.97
C TYR A 83 -11.62 2.70 9.10
N LEU A 84 -11.38 3.80 9.81
CA LEU A 84 -12.26 4.28 10.87
C LEU A 84 -13.61 4.76 10.33
N GLU A 85 -13.64 5.47 9.22
CA GLU A 85 -14.87 5.93 8.56
C GLU A 85 -15.87 4.79 8.31
N ARG A 86 -15.37 3.59 8.04
CA ARG A 86 -16.20 2.40 7.77
C ARG A 86 -16.70 1.69 9.02
N LYS A 87 -16.24 2.11 10.19
CA LYS A 87 -16.56 1.51 11.48
C LYS A 87 -17.32 2.47 12.40
N GLU A 88 -17.97 3.49 11.84
CA GLU A 88 -18.73 4.47 12.61
C GLU A 88 -19.81 3.76 13.44
N PRO A 89 -19.80 3.90 14.80
CA PRO A 89 -20.83 3.35 15.66
C PRO A 89 -22.14 4.15 15.56
N ARG A 90 -23.19 3.63 16.18
CA ARG A 90 -24.48 4.33 16.22
C ARG A 90 -24.34 5.69 16.92
N PRO A 91 -24.90 6.78 16.37
CA PRO A 91 -24.91 8.08 17.00
C PRO A 91 -25.49 8.06 18.43
N ALA A 92 -25.04 8.99 19.28
CA ALA A 92 -25.46 9.15 20.67
C ALA A 92 -25.11 7.96 21.60
N THR A 93 -24.07 7.18 21.26
CA THR A 93 -23.48 6.19 22.15
C THR A 93 -22.09 6.63 22.64
N VAL A 94 -21.59 5.98 23.69
CA VAL A 94 -20.23 6.22 24.21
C VAL A 94 -19.19 5.86 23.15
N GLU A 95 -19.39 4.74 22.49
CA GLU A 95 -18.53 4.24 21.42
C GLU A 95 -18.44 5.22 20.25
N HIS A 96 -19.55 5.94 19.94
CA HIS A 96 -19.52 6.98 18.90
C HIS A 96 -18.70 8.20 19.33
N ALA A 97 -18.77 8.59 20.60
CA ALA A 97 -17.95 9.68 21.11
C ALA A 97 -16.45 9.35 21.09
N GLU A 98 -16.08 8.12 21.47
CA GLU A 98 -14.70 7.64 21.39
C GLU A 98 -14.22 7.57 19.93
N TRP A 99 -15.05 7.05 19.04
CA TRP A 99 -14.75 7.01 17.60
C TRP A 99 -14.55 8.42 17.03
N GLN A 100 -15.40 9.37 17.39
CA GLN A 100 -15.30 10.75 16.91
C GLN A 100 -14.03 11.44 17.43
N ALA A 101 -13.64 11.21 18.69
CA ALA A 101 -12.40 11.71 19.23
C ALA A 101 -11.20 11.15 18.43
N LYS A 102 -11.17 9.84 18.20
CA LYS A 102 -10.12 9.19 17.42
C LYS A 102 -10.09 9.68 15.96
N MET A 103 -11.27 9.85 15.36
CA MET A 103 -11.40 10.37 13.99
C MET A 103 -10.81 11.78 13.86
N ASN A 104 -11.07 12.64 14.84
CA ASN A 104 -10.51 14.00 14.86
C ASN A 104 -8.97 14.01 14.93
N GLU A 105 -8.37 13.03 15.62
CA GLU A 105 -6.91 12.90 15.69
C GLU A 105 -6.28 12.49 14.35
N VAL A 106 -6.96 11.61 13.59
CA VAL A 106 -6.33 10.95 12.43
C VAL A 106 -6.88 11.38 11.07
N SER A 107 -7.96 12.18 11.03
CA SER A 107 -8.66 12.55 9.79
C SER A 107 -7.75 13.15 8.72
N ASN A 108 -6.80 13.99 9.15
CA ASN A 108 -5.87 14.69 8.28
C ASN A 108 -4.47 14.06 8.26
N LEU A 109 -4.31 12.83 8.76
CA LEU A 109 -3.03 12.15 8.79
C LEU A 109 -2.93 11.06 7.73
N ALA A 110 -1.75 10.96 7.16
CA ALA A 110 -1.32 9.85 6.33
C ALA A 110 0.07 9.39 6.77
N GLU A 111 0.31 8.11 6.71
CA GLU A 111 1.59 7.49 7.03
C GLU A 111 2.19 6.90 5.75
N ILE A 112 3.41 7.30 5.42
CA ILE A 112 4.20 6.66 4.38
C ILE A 112 5.11 5.64 5.05
N ILE A 113 4.87 4.37 4.78
CA ILE A 113 5.64 3.26 5.34
C ILE A 113 6.69 2.86 4.31
N ILE A 114 7.96 3.09 4.61
CA ILE A 114 9.09 2.68 3.78
C ILE A 114 9.40 1.23 4.12
N GLY A 115 8.81 0.29 3.37
CA GLY A 115 8.95 -1.14 3.60
C GLY A 115 10.27 -1.71 3.07
N LYS A 116 10.85 -1.06 2.06
CA LYS A 116 12.16 -1.41 1.50
C LYS A 116 12.88 -0.17 1.05
N GLN A 117 14.18 -0.10 1.35
CA GLN A 117 15.08 0.91 0.80
C GLN A 117 16.48 0.29 0.65
N ARG A 118 16.98 0.20 -0.59
CA ARG A 118 18.22 -0.51 -0.89
C ARG A 118 19.46 0.13 -0.26
N HIS A 119 19.48 1.44 -0.19
CA HIS A 119 20.63 2.22 0.27
C HIS A 119 20.32 3.09 1.50
N GLY A 120 19.30 2.73 2.27
CA GLY A 120 18.90 3.49 3.47
C GLY A 120 18.04 2.67 4.42
N PRO A 121 17.69 3.23 5.58
CA PRO A 121 16.84 2.57 6.56
C PRO A 121 15.39 2.50 6.08
N THR A 122 14.68 1.49 6.53
CA THR A 122 13.22 1.45 6.52
C THR A 122 12.67 2.32 7.65
N GLY A 123 11.42 2.72 7.57
CA GLY A 123 10.79 3.54 8.61
C GLY A 123 9.47 4.14 8.14
N ASN A 124 8.94 5.03 8.94
CA ASN A 124 7.65 5.65 8.70
C ASN A 124 7.78 7.16 8.69
N VAL A 125 7.06 7.82 7.78
CA VAL A 125 6.99 9.27 7.69
C VAL A 125 5.53 9.68 7.80
N MET A 126 5.23 10.56 8.75
CA MET A 126 3.88 11.13 8.89
C MET A 126 3.74 12.36 8.00
N LEU A 127 2.63 12.42 7.28
CA LEU A 127 2.25 13.53 6.43
C LEU A 127 0.85 14.02 6.81
N GLU A 128 0.59 15.29 6.54
CA GLU A 128 -0.76 15.83 6.53
C GLU A 128 -1.45 15.47 5.20
N PHE A 129 -2.71 15.07 5.27
CA PHE A 129 -3.52 14.77 4.10
C PHE A 129 -4.78 15.63 4.04
N GLU A 130 -4.83 16.53 3.08
CA GLU A 130 -6.01 17.32 2.78
C GLU A 130 -6.98 16.54 1.88
N ALA A 131 -7.98 15.90 2.47
CA ALA A 131 -8.91 15.03 1.75
C ALA A 131 -9.66 15.74 0.62
N MET A 132 -10.04 17.00 0.81
CA MET A 132 -10.76 17.83 -0.18
C MET A 132 -9.98 17.97 -1.49
N PHE A 133 -8.65 18.02 -1.43
CA PHE A 133 -7.77 18.23 -2.58
C PHE A 133 -6.96 16.99 -2.93
N THR A 134 -7.14 15.89 -2.20
CA THR A 134 -6.31 14.67 -2.33
C THR A 134 -4.82 15.01 -2.31
N LYS A 135 -4.41 15.89 -1.40
CA LYS A 135 -3.07 16.48 -1.37
C LYS A 135 -2.35 16.08 -0.10
N PHE A 136 -1.10 15.66 -0.26
CA PHE A 136 -0.17 15.44 0.85
C PHE A 136 0.67 16.69 1.09
N LYS A 137 0.94 16.97 2.36
CA LYS A 137 1.83 18.04 2.81
C LYS A 137 2.73 17.52 3.93
N ASP A 138 3.85 18.20 4.13
CA ASP A 138 4.67 17.96 5.31
C ASP A 138 3.88 18.34 6.56
N THR A 139 3.98 17.50 7.60
CA THR A 139 3.48 17.89 8.92
C THR A 139 4.30 19.08 9.39
N GLN A 140 3.64 20.20 9.63
CA GLN A 140 4.33 21.33 10.25
C GLN A 140 4.75 20.88 11.66
N ASN A 141 6.05 20.74 11.86
CA ASN A 141 6.61 20.57 13.19
C ASN A 141 6.26 21.82 14.00
N VAL A 142 5.32 21.67 14.92
CA VAL A 142 5.08 22.65 15.97
C VAL A 142 6.10 22.45 17.08
#